data_eba45e2daebe086a26c61b69c5e8340e
#
_entry.id   eba45e2daebe086a26c61b69c5e8340e
#
_cell.length_a   1.000
_cell.length_b   1.000
_cell.length_c   1.000
_cell.angle_alpha   90.00
_cell.angle_beta   90.00
_cell.angle_gamma   90.00
#
_symmetry.space_group_name_H-M   'P 1'
#
loop_
_entity.id
_entity.type
_entity.pdbx_description
1 polymer ?
#
loop_
_entity_poly.entity_id
_entity_poly.type
_entity_poly.pdbx_seq_one_letter_code
_entity_poly.pdbx_strand_id
1 'polypeptide(L)'
;MRARGGTGRLRGLAAWIGLLAGGGALALAAAPVLVPAYLAGRLLGAADDPGALAEIRLEREATATRLEAGLDAAVAAEDEDLAASFLALADARGLAIDPERRARVEALARGRVGRTARDFALGAVSGEAQGAAGLAGSLAADVTGLGDARDLLREGGRYARDEPYDALLLGMALVGLPLTAATWAAGAGAGPRAGLTVLKAARRGGRLLPALAQSLGRTIRTGLDREALACVLTAAGRLDLAGARAAAGLAIRPGTVAGLTNLAAESVALGRRTGQRGVMQVLGLARDPTDVARAVRLSERLGPRTRAALALLGRGALALGAGLSALASALLAGLAWCFGVALFCRRLGLLLGRALWRKARLPGTETSPGNTSLKGRPGDKVEL
;
A
#
# COMPACT_ATOMS: atom_id res chain seq x y z
N MET A 1 23.17 -71.04 20.96
CA MET A 1 22.72 -69.86 21.77
C MET A 1 22.63 -68.64 20.90
N ARG A 2 21.48 -68.00 20.78
CA ARG A 2 21.13 -67.05 19.73
C ARG A 2 21.35 -65.59 20.18
N ALA A 3 22.25 -64.86 19.50
CA ALA A 3 22.39 -63.43 19.64
C ALA A 3 21.25 -62.66 18.98
N ARG A 4 20.05 -62.57 19.61
CA ARG A 4 18.89 -61.81 19.14
C ARG A 4 18.60 -60.48 19.87
N GLY A 5 19.46 -60.08 20.82
CA GLY A 5 19.23 -58.89 21.68
C GLY A 5 19.77 -57.57 21.18
N GLY A 6 20.69 -57.54 20.21
CA GLY A 6 21.40 -56.35 19.81
C GLY A 6 20.68 -55.42 18.83
N THR A 7 19.96 -56.00 17.88
CA THR A 7 19.31 -55.23 16.78
C THR A 7 18.14 -54.36 17.24
N GLY A 8 17.44 -54.75 18.31
CA GLY A 8 16.29 -53.98 18.85
C GLY A 8 16.72 -52.74 19.60
N ARG A 9 17.84 -52.79 20.31
CA ARG A 9 18.42 -51.62 21.03
C ARG A 9 18.98 -50.58 20.05
N LEU A 10 19.70 -51.04 19.01
CA LEU A 10 20.23 -50.15 17.96
C LEU A 10 19.13 -49.44 17.18
N ARG A 11 18.01 -50.10 16.81
CA ARG A 11 16.84 -49.51 16.17
C ARG A 11 16.14 -48.49 17.08
N GLY A 12 16.09 -48.72 18.39
CA GLY A 12 15.57 -47.74 19.36
C GLY A 12 16.41 -46.48 19.45
N LEU A 13 17.74 -46.66 19.52
CA LEU A 13 18.68 -45.53 19.59
C LEU A 13 18.62 -44.68 18.31
N ALA A 14 18.62 -45.29 17.14
CA ALA A 14 18.52 -44.59 15.85
C ALA A 14 17.18 -43.81 15.73
N ALA A 15 16.08 -44.31 16.26
CA ALA A 15 14.80 -43.63 16.28
C ALA A 15 14.82 -42.37 17.18
N TRP A 16 15.50 -42.44 18.34
CA TRP A 16 15.65 -41.32 19.24
C TRP A 16 16.60 -40.23 18.66
N ILE A 17 17.70 -40.64 18.05
CA ILE A 17 18.62 -39.72 17.36
C ILE A 17 17.89 -39.01 16.23
N GLY A 18 17.13 -39.71 15.41
CA GLY A 18 16.32 -39.14 14.33
C GLY A 18 15.25 -38.16 14.83
N LEU A 19 14.64 -38.43 16.00
CA LEU A 19 13.69 -37.53 16.64
C LEU A 19 14.37 -36.25 17.17
N LEU A 20 15.52 -36.38 17.86
CA LEU A 20 16.27 -35.23 18.36
C LEU A 20 16.77 -34.35 17.21
N ALA A 21 17.30 -34.94 16.15
CA ALA A 21 17.74 -34.22 14.96
C ALA A 21 16.56 -33.53 14.25
N GLY A 22 15.42 -34.21 14.08
CA GLY A 22 14.22 -33.65 13.48
C GLY A 22 13.60 -32.54 14.33
N GLY A 23 13.56 -32.72 15.65
CA GLY A 23 13.09 -31.67 16.58
C GLY A 23 13.99 -30.45 16.58
N GLY A 24 15.31 -30.65 16.56
CA GLY A 24 16.30 -29.58 16.43
C GLY A 24 16.15 -28.80 15.11
N ALA A 25 15.98 -29.51 14.00
CA ALA A 25 15.75 -28.89 12.69
C ALA A 25 14.45 -28.06 12.66
N LEU A 26 13.36 -28.59 13.23
CA LEU A 26 12.08 -27.87 13.34
C LEU A 26 12.21 -26.63 14.23
N ALA A 27 12.94 -26.72 15.35
CA ALA A 27 13.17 -25.59 16.24
C ALA A 27 14.00 -24.48 15.56
N LEU A 28 15.07 -24.86 14.85
CA LEU A 28 15.90 -23.93 14.09
C LEU A 28 15.14 -23.25 12.94
N ALA A 29 14.22 -23.98 12.29
CA ALA A 29 13.39 -23.47 11.21
C ALA A 29 12.20 -22.64 11.71
N ALA A 30 11.88 -22.61 13.00
CA ALA A 30 10.70 -21.94 13.54
C ALA A 30 10.67 -20.45 13.23
N ALA A 31 11.74 -19.72 13.61
CA ALA A 31 11.79 -18.27 13.42
C ALA A 31 11.80 -17.85 11.93
N PRO A 32 12.65 -18.42 11.05
CA PRO A 32 12.68 -18.04 9.64
C PRO A 32 11.41 -18.42 8.85
N VAL A 33 10.61 -19.34 9.35
CA VAL A 33 9.36 -19.78 8.69
C VAL A 33 8.13 -19.09 9.28
N LEU A 34 7.99 -19.06 10.61
CA LEU A 34 6.79 -18.55 11.27
C LEU A 34 6.68 -17.02 11.21
N VAL A 35 7.80 -16.29 11.32
CA VAL A 35 7.77 -14.83 11.27
C VAL A 35 7.28 -14.32 9.89
N PRO A 36 7.81 -14.79 8.74
CA PRO A 36 7.26 -14.44 7.44
C PRO A 36 5.81 -14.89 7.24
N ALA A 37 5.44 -16.08 7.72
CA ALA A 37 4.07 -16.60 7.62
C ALA A 37 3.08 -15.73 8.42
N TYR A 38 3.42 -15.36 9.64
CA TYR A 38 2.61 -14.46 10.46
C TYR A 38 2.43 -13.08 9.81
N LEU A 39 3.52 -12.49 9.30
CA LEU A 39 3.48 -11.22 8.57
C LEU A 39 2.64 -11.32 7.31
N ALA A 40 2.77 -12.42 6.56
CA ALA A 40 1.94 -12.67 5.38
C ALA A 40 0.46 -12.74 5.74
N GLY A 41 0.09 -13.40 6.84
CA GLY A 41 -1.27 -13.44 7.36
C GLY A 41 -1.81 -12.05 7.71
N ARG A 42 -1.02 -11.24 8.42
CA ARG A 42 -1.39 -9.85 8.74
C ARG A 42 -1.60 -9.00 7.49
N LEU A 43 -0.70 -9.10 6.51
CA LEU A 43 -0.78 -8.35 5.26
C LEU A 43 -1.99 -8.78 4.41
N LEU A 44 -2.31 -10.07 4.38
CA LEU A 44 -3.51 -10.56 3.69
C LEU A 44 -4.80 -10.15 4.39
N GLY A 45 -4.84 -10.17 5.72
CA GLY A 45 -5.97 -9.67 6.49
C GLY A 45 -6.22 -8.17 6.33
N ALA A 46 -5.20 -7.41 5.94
CA ALA A 46 -5.27 -5.97 5.67
C ALA A 46 -5.30 -5.64 4.16
N ALA A 47 -5.49 -6.63 3.27
CA ALA A 47 -5.31 -6.46 1.82
C ALA A 47 -6.20 -5.37 1.20
N ASP A 48 -7.37 -5.14 1.77
CA ASP A 48 -8.35 -4.16 1.27
C ASP A 48 -8.18 -2.77 1.89
N ASP A 49 -7.34 -2.63 2.95
CA ASP A 49 -7.10 -1.37 3.64
C ASP A 49 -5.65 -0.88 3.41
N PRO A 50 -5.45 0.10 2.51
CA PRO A 50 -4.11 0.63 2.24
C PRO A 50 -3.45 1.26 3.47
N GLY A 51 -4.24 1.80 4.40
CA GLY A 51 -3.75 2.38 5.65
C GLY A 51 -3.20 1.32 6.60
N ALA A 52 -3.95 0.21 6.79
CA ALA A 52 -3.51 -0.91 7.62
C ALA A 52 -2.26 -1.57 7.04
N LEU A 53 -2.21 -1.76 5.71
CA LEU A 53 -1.01 -2.27 5.03
C LEU A 53 0.21 -1.38 5.24
N ALA A 54 0.03 -0.06 5.13
CA ALA A 54 1.11 0.89 5.35
C ALA A 54 1.61 0.86 6.80
N GLU A 55 0.72 0.77 7.79
CA GLU A 55 1.10 0.64 9.21
C GLU A 55 1.96 -0.60 9.46
N ILE A 56 1.55 -1.77 8.94
CA ILE A 56 2.32 -3.02 9.08
C ILE A 56 3.71 -2.88 8.43
N ARG A 57 3.79 -2.24 7.25
CA ARG A 57 5.08 -2.01 6.58
C ARG A 57 5.94 -1.01 7.33
N LEU A 58 5.35 0.06 7.85
CA LEU A 58 6.06 1.05 8.67
C LEU A 58 6.63 0.44 9.96
N GLU A 59 6.00 -0.59 10.55
CA GLU A 59 6.58 -1.30 11.70
C GLU A 59 8.01 -1.77 11.45
N ARG A 60 8.35 -2.11 10.23
CA ARG A 60 9.67 -2.62 9.83
C ARG A 60 10.57 -1.55 9.23
N GLU A 61 9.98 -0.63 8.46
CA GLU A 61 10.73 0.32 7.64
C GLU A 61 11.04 1.64 8.37
N ALA A 62 10.22 2.03 9.36
CA ALA A 62 10.39 3.27 10.12
C ALA A 62 11.37 3.06 11.28
N THR A 63 12.64 2.88 10.96
CA THR A 63 13.73 2.84 11.93
C THR A 63 14.18 4.26 12.30
N ALA A 64 14.78 4.44 13.49
CA ALA A 64 15.28 5.76 13.93
C ALA A 64 16.20 6.39 12.87
N THR A 65 17.16 5.63 12.35
CA THR A 65 18.11 6.11 11.33
C THR A 65 17.41 6.58 10.05
N ARG A 66 16.38 5.86 9.55
CA ARG A 66 15.65 6.26 8.35
C ARG A 66 14.76 7.47 8.58
N LEU A 67 14.17 7.59 9.78
CA LEU A 67 13.37 8.74 10.16
C LEU A 67 14.23 10.00 10.27
N GLU A 68 15.39 9.90 10.90
CA GLU A 68 16.35 11.01 11.03
C GLU A 68 16.87 11.45 9.67
N ALA A 69 17.29 10.52 8.82
CA ALA A 69 17.73 10.84 7.46
C ALA A 69 16.63 11.49 6.63
N GLY A 70 15.38 10.99 6.72
CA GLY A 70 14.24 11.58 6.04
C GLY A 70 13.90 12.99 6.55
N LEU A 71 14.02 13.21 7.85
CA LEU A 71 13.82 14.49 8.49
C LEU A 71 14.90 15.50 8.07
N ASP A 72 16.17 15.12 8.11
CA ASP A 72 17.27 15.97 7.66
C ASP A 72 17.13 16.35 6.18
N ALA A 73 16.72 15.40 5.32
CA ALA A 73 16.44 15.68 3.91
C ALA A 73 15.25 16.62 3.73
N ALA A 74 14.18 16.48 4.52
CA ALA A 74 13.03 17.37 4.48
C ALA A 74 13.39 18.80 4.93
N VAL A 75 14.22 18.95 5.96
CA VAL A 75 14.73 20.25 6.43
C VAL A 75 15.61 20.89 5.35
N ALA A 76 16.51 20.13 4.72
CA ALA A 76 17.36 20.61 3.63
C ALA A 76 16.56 21.05 2.40
N ALA A 77 15.41 20.41 2.12
CA ALA A 77 14.48 20.77 1.06
C ALA A 77 13.51 21.91 1.45
N GLU A 78 13.64 22.49 2.63
CA GLU A 78 12.69 23.46 3.20
C GLU A 78 11.23 22.99 3.14
N ASP A 79 11.00 21.68 3.32
CA ASP A 79 9.68 21.06 3.31
C ASP A 79 9.19 20.83 4.75
N GLU A 80 8.64 21.88 5.36
CA GLU A 80 8.20 21.85 6.75
C GLU A 80 7.10 20.80 7.01
N ASP A 81 6.14 20.65 6.08
CA ASP A 81 5.05 19.70 6.23
C ASP A 81 5.56 18.25 6.20
N LEU A 82 6.59 17.98 5.38
CA LEU A 82 7.24 16.67 5.36
C LEU A 82 8.07 16.44 6.63
N ALA A 83 8.82 17.45 7.07
CA ALA A 83 9.60 17.37 8.30
C ALA A 83 8.68 17.13 9.52
N ALA A 84 7.58 17.88 9.65
CA ALA A 84 6.56 17.67 10.67
C ALA A 84 5.93 16.28 10.60
N SER A 85 5.72 15.75 9.38
CA SER A 85 5.20 14.40 9.17
C SER A 85 6.17 13.31 9.66
N PHE A 86 7.49 13.51 9.49
CA PHE A 86 8.49 12.60 10.05
C PHE A 86 8.52 12.64 11.58
N LEU A 87 8.41 13.83 12.19
CA LEU A 87 8.29 13.95 13.66
C LEU A 87 7.05 13.24 14.18
N ALA A 88 5.90 13.48 13.56
CA ALA A 88 4.65 12.81 13.94
C ALA A 88 4.74 11.28 13.80
N LEU A 89 5.48 10.77 12.82
CA LEU A 89 5.70 9.34 12.66
C LEU A 89 6.66 8.80 13.74
N ALA A 90 7.71 9.52 14.09
CA ALA A 90 8.64 9.15 15.16
C ALA A 90 7.93 9.11 16.51
N ASP A 91 7.13 10.14 16.83
CA ASP A 91 6.36 10.23 18.07
C ASP A 91 5.35 9.07 18.18
N ALA A 92 4.64 8.76 17.09
CA ALA A 92 3.70 7.63 17.04
C ALA A 92 4.38 6.26 17.21
N ARG A 93 5.69 6.18 16.92
CA ARG A 93 6.50 4.97 17.09
C ARG A 93 7.25 4.93 18.43
N GLY A 94 7.13 5.96 19.24
CA GLY A 94 7.88 6.08 20.50
C GLY A 94 9.40 6.19 20.28
N LEU A 95 9.84 6.66 19.09
CA LEU A 95 11.25 6.83 18.77
C LEU A 95 11.70 8.23 19.14
N ALA A 96 12.72 8.31 20.00
CA ALA A 96 13.30 9.60 20.39
C ALA A 96 14.07 10.18 19.20
N ILE A 97 13.74 11.42 18.84
CA ILE A 97 14.49 12.22 17.86
C ILE A 97 15.31 13.26 18.62
N ASP A 98 16.54 13.47 18.17
CA ASP A 98 17.48 14.45 18.71
C ASP A 98 16.80 15.82 18.89
N PRO A 99 16.87 16.44 20.07
CA PRO A 99 16.29 17.75 20.34
C PRO A 99 16.75 18.85 19.37
N GLU A 100 18.00 18.82 18.89
CA GLU A 100 18.48 19.78 17.91
C GLU A 100 17.78 19.66 16.56
N ARG A 101 17.49 18.42 16.13
CA ARG A 101 16.70 18.17 14.91
C ARG A 101 15.27 18.68 15.06
N ARG A 102 14.65 18.47 16.20
CA ARG A 102 13.30 18.98 16.51
C ARG A 102 13.27 20.50 16.50
N ALA A 103 14.27 21.16 17.12
CA ALA A 103 14.38 22.61 17.10
C ALA A 103 14.57 23.16 15.68
N ARG A 104 15.31 22.47 14.79
CA ARG A 104 15.45 22.87 13.37
C ARG A 104 14.11 22.82 12.62
N VAL A 105 13.28 21.81 12.86
CA VAL A 105 11.93 21.73 12.26
C VAL A 105 11.04 22.87 12.76
N GLU A 106 11.08 23.20 14.06
CA GLU A 106 10.34 24.31 14.63
C GLU A 106 10.80 25.65 14.08
N ALA A 107 12.10 25.84 13.88
CA ALA A 107 12.65 27.02 13.22
C ALA A 107 12.18 27.14 11.77
N LEU A 108 12.12 26.02 11.05
CA LEU A 108 11.59 25.97 9.70
C LEU A 108 10.10 26.35 9.67
N ALA A 109 9.30 25.85 10.60
CA ALA A 109 7.87 26.20 10.70
C ALA A 109 7.64 27.68 10.98
N ARG A 110 8.44 28.30 11.85
CA ARG A 110 8.37 29.76 12.13
C ARG A 110 8.67 30.62 10.89
N GLY A 111 9.56 30.18 10.01
CA GLY A 111 9.90 30.88 8.76
C GLY A 111 8.86 30.77 7.64
N ARG A 112 7.77 30.03 7.82
CA ARG A 112 6.76 29.72 6.81
C ARG A 112 6.16 30.95 6.12
N VAL A 113 5.73 31.92 6.90
CA VAL A 113 5.07 33.15 6.36
C VAL A 113 6.00 33.88 5.42
N GLY A 114 7.28 34.09 5.81
CA GLY A 114 8.28 34.75 4.99
C GLY A 114 8.57 34.01 3.68
N ARG A 115 8.68 32.66 3.73
CA ARG A 115 8.89 31.85 2.52
C ARG A 115 7.69 31.90 1.59
N THR A 116 6.47 31.76 2.11
CA THR A 116 5.25 31.86 1.29
C THR A 116 5.14 33.22 0.61
N ALA A 117 5.46 34.32 1.30
CA ALA A 117 5.46 35.64 0.74
C ALA A 117 6.55 35.80 -0.36
N ARG A 118 7.74 35.23 -0.13
CA ARG A 118 8.83 35.23 -1.12
C ARG A 118 8.48 34.44 -2.37
N ASP A 119 7.94 33.24 -2.19
CA ASP A 119 7.52 32.34 -3.30
C ASP A 119 6.40 33.00 -4.11
N PHE A 120 5.48 33.73 -3.44
CA PHE A 120 4.44 34.51 -4.09
C PHE A 120 5.05 35.65 -4.93
N ALA A 121 5.97 36.42 -4.39
CA ALA A 121 6.62 37.53 -5.09
C ALA A 121 7.42 37.00 -6.30
N LEU A 122 8.19 35.95 -6.15
CA LEU A 122 8.96 35.31 -7.22
C LEU A 122 8.06 34.74 -8.32
N GLY A 123 6.97 34.05 -7.96
CA GLY A 123 5.99 33.52 -8.91
C GLY A 123 5.26 34.59 -9.68
N ALA A 124 4.97 35.74 -9.06
CA ALA A 124 4.35 36.86 -9.71
C ALA A 124 5.28 37.55 -10.73
N VAL A 125 6.60 37.53 -10.47
CA VAL A 125 7.60 38.19 -11.34
C VAL A 125 8.09 37.26 -12.46
N SER A 126 8.33 35.97 -12.16
CA SER A 126 8.89 35.01 -13.11
C SER A 126 7.88 34.32 -14.03
N GLY A 127 6.58 34.36 -13.71
CA GLY A 127 5.56 33.64 -14.45
C GLY A 127 5.73 32.11 -14.37
N GLU A 128 6.74 31.60 -13.67
CA GLU A 128 6.98 30.21 -13.44
C GLU A 128 6.22 29.73 -12.19
N ALA A 129 5.35 28.74 -12.39
CA ALA A 129 4.53 28.16 -11.34
C ALA A 129 5.35 27.24 -10.40
N GLN A 130 6.35 27.81 -9.73
CA GLN A 130 7.08 27.11 -8.68
C GLN A 130 6.50 27.51 -7.32
N GLY A 131 5.83 26.55 -6.65
CA GLY A 131 5.23 26.76 -5.33
C GLY A 131 3.73 27.09 -5.32
N ALA A 132 3.18 27.30 -4.12
CA ALA A 132 1.76 27.62 -3.90
C ALA A 132 1.30 28.91 -4.59
N ALA A 133 2.21 29.84 -4.80
CA ALA A 133 1.92 31.15 -5.38
C ALA A 133 1.82 31.13 -6.90
N GLY A 134 2.63 30.33 -7.60
CA GLY A 134 2.47 30.11 -9.03
C GLY A 134 1.14 29.39 -9.34
N LEU A 135 0.69 28.53 -8.42
CA LEU A 135 -0.67 27.96 -8.47
C LEU A 135 -1.76 29.01 -8.25
N ALA A 136 -1.57 29.98 -7.35
CA ALA A 136 -2.53 31.05 -7.15
C ALA A 136 -2.71 31.90 -8.42
N GLY A 137 -1.62 32.19 -9.15
CA GLY A 137 -1.68 32.87 -10.45
C GLY A 137 -2.35 32.02 -11.54
N SER A 138 -2.05 30.72 -11.61
CA SER A 138 -2.71 29.79 -12.54
C SER A 138 -4.15 29.51 -12.17
N LEU A 139 -4.49 29.49 -10.88
CA LEU A 139 -5.87 29.41 -10.37
C LEU A 139 -6.69 30.63 -10.81
N ALA A 140 -6.13 31.83 -10.78
CA ALA A 140 -6.82 33.03 -11.24
C ALA A 140 -7.13 32.96 -12.75
N ALA A 141 -6.19 32.52 -13.58
CA ALA A 141 -6.43 32.29 -15.01
C ALA A 141 -7.41 31.13 -15.29
N ASP A 142 -7.33 30.06 -14.52
CA ASP A 142 -8.25 28.93 -14.65
C ASP A 142 -9.63 29.27 -14.10
N VAL A 143 -9.79 30.12 -13.07
CA VAL A 143 -11.09 30.59 -12.56
C VAL A 143 -11.90 31.30 -13.66
N THR A 144 -11.25 32.00 -14.59
CA THR A 144 -11.92 32.66 -15.72
C THR A 144 -12.28 31.70 -16.86
N GLY A 145 -11.73 30.46 -16.88
CA GLY A 145 -11.87 29.51 -17.99
C GLY A 145 -11.01 29.82 -19.22
N LEU A 146 -10.25 30.91 -19.19
CA LEU A 146 -9.35 31.29 -20.30
C LEU A 146 -8.19 30.30 -20.43
N GLY A 147 -7.71 29.73 -19.31
CA GLY A 147 -6.70 28.68 -19.33
C GLY A 147 -7.18 27.41 -20.04
N ASP A 148 -8.43 27.02 -19.80
CA ASP A 148 -9.06 25.87 -20.46
C ASP A 148 -9.27 26.13 -21.96
N ALA A 149 -9.77 27.30 -22.32
CA ALA A 149 -9.95 27.68 -23.71
C ALA A 149 -8.63 27.69 -24.49
N ARG A 150 -7.56 28.23 -23.89
CA ARG A 150 -6.21 28.25 -24.49
C ARG A 150 -5.67 26.82 -24.70
N ASP A 151 -5.76 25.97 -23.67
CA ASP A 151 -5.29 24.57 -23.75
C ASP A 151 -6.09 23.80 -24.82
N LEU A 152 -7.40 24.01 -24.88
CA LEU A 152 -8.26 23.43 -25.88
C LEU A 152 -7.88 23.84 -27.30
N LEU A 153 -7.70 25.15 -27.56
CA LEU A 153 -7.29 25.64 -28.88
C LEU A 153 -5.92 25.12 -29.29
N ARG A 154 -4.99 25.04 -28.35
CA ARG A 154 -3.64 24.55 -28.60
C ARG A 154 -3.62 23.04 -28.85
N GLU A 155 -4.08 22.23 -27.92
CA GLU A 155 -3.97 20.77 -28.01
C GLU A 155 -5.06 20.17 -28.93
N GLY A 156 -6.26 20.75 -28.95
CA GLY A 156 -7.32 20.39 -29.89
C GLY A 156 -6.99 20.78 -31.31
N GLY A 157 -6.36 21.95 -31.53
CA GLY A 157 -5.89 22.37 -32.85
C GLY A 157 -4.78 21.44 -33.37
N ARG A 158 -3.86 20.98 -32.53
CA ARG A 158 -2.88 19.96 -32.89
C ARG A 158 -3.53 18.64 -33.28
N TYR A 159 -4.49 18.17 -32.46
CA TYR A 159 -5.26 16.98 -32.75
C TYR A 159 -5.97 17.06 -34.12
N ALA A 160 -6.60 18.19 -34.42
CA ALA A 160 -7.29 18.39 -35.69
C ALA A 160 -6.35 18.39 -36.92
N ARG A 161 -5.09 18.72 -36.72
CA ARG A 161 -4.04 18.68 -37.77
C ARG A 161 -3.22 17.38 -37.78
N ASP A 162 -3.66 16.38 -36.99
CA ASP A 162 -2.95 15.11 -36.80
C ASP A 162 -1.49 15.29 -36.29
N GLU A 163 -1.22 16.39 -35.56
CA GLU A 163 0.06 16.68 -34.91
C GLU A 163 0.15 16.01 -33.52
N PRO A 164 1.36 15.79 -32.99
CA PRO A 164 1.53 15.34 -31.61
C PRO A 164 0.89 16.29 -30.62
N TYR A 165 -0.03 15.80 -29.79
CA TYR A 165 -0.78 16.58 -28.81
C TYR A 165 -0.77 15.91 -27.43
N ASP A 166 -1.03 16.69 -26.39
CA ASP A 166 -1.21 16.19 -25.02
C ASP A 166 -2.69 15.85 -24.78
N ALA A 167 -3.03 14.55 -24.91
CA ALA A 167 -4.40 14.08 -24.70
C ALA A 167 -4.92 14.38 -23.29
N LEU A 168 -4.04 14.38 -22.26
CA LEU A 168 -4.44 14.66 -20.88
C LEU A 168 -4.79 16.14 -20.70
N LEU A 169 -3.97 17.05 -21.20
CA LEU A 169 -4.29 18.50 -21.17
C LEU A 169 -5.56 18.81 -21.95
N LEU A 170 -5.75 18.21 -23.15
CA LEU A 170 -6.97 18.33 -23.93
C LEU A 170 -8.21 17.84 -23.17
N GLY A 171 -8.15 16.64 -22.58
CA GLY A 171 -9.26 16.09 -21.81
C GLY A 171 -9.60 16.92 -20.57
N MET A 172 -8.58 17.40 -19.85
CA MET A 172 -8.79 18.27 -18.69
C MET A 172 -9.36 19.64 -19.09
N ALA A 173 -9.03 20.18 -20.28
CA ALA A 173 -9.61 21.41 -20.78
C ALA A 173 -11.09 21.21 -21.18
N LEU A 174 -11.43 20.10 -21.85
CA LEU A 174 -12.80 19.77 -22.20
C LEU A 174 -13.70 19.59 -20.97
N VAL A 175 -13.18 18.98 -19.88
CA VAL A 175 -13.93 18.84 -18.63
C VAL A 175 -13.96 20.15 -17.85
N GLY A 176 -12.89 20.94 -17.89
CA GLY A 176 -12.77 22.22 -17.18
C GLY A 176 -13.77 23.27 -17.65
N LEU A 177 -14.03 23.38 -18.96
CA LEU A 177 -14.96 24.37 -19.53
C LEU A 177 -16.39 24.28 -18.95
N PRO A 178 -17.07 23.13 -18.94
CA PRO A 178 -18.39 22.98 -18.31
C PRO A 178 -18.35 23.22 -16.79
N LEU A 179 -17.30 22.74 -16.09
CA LEU A 179 -17.16 22.93 -14.65
C LEU A 179 -17.02 24.40 -14.26
N THR A 180 -16.43 25.23 -15.13
CA THR A 180 -16.39 26.69 -14.92
C THR A 180 -17.80 27.28 -14.79
N ALA A 181 -18.71 26.90 -15.69
CA ALA A 181 -20.08 27.40 -15.67
C ALA A 181 -20.83 26.92 -14.41
N ALA A 182 -20.67 25.62 -14.04
CA ALA A 182 -21.28 25.08 -12.82
C ALA A 182 -20.77 25.78 -11.55
N THR A 183 -19.51 26.15 -11.51
CA THR A 183 -18.91 26.89 -10.37
C THR A 183 -19.53 28.28 -10.24
N TRP A 184 -19.72 29.02 -11.34
CA TRP A 184 -20.31 30.35 -11.33
C TRP A 184 -21.81 30.33 -11.05
N ALA A 185 -22.53 29.33 -11.55
CA ALA A 185 -23.98 29.26 -11.41
C ALA A 185 -24.46 28.78 -10.02
N ALA A 186 -23.71 27.86 -9.38
CA ALA A 186 -24.20 27.19 -8.17
C ALA A 186 -23.10 26.91 -7.12
N GLY A 187 -21.86 27.35 -7.30
CA GLY A 187 -20.75 26.98 -6.44
C GLY A 187 -20.35 25.49 -6.52
N ALA A 188 -21.12 24.67 -7.24
CA ALA A 188 -21.06 23.19 -7.28
C ALA A 188 -19.91 22.73 -8.15
N GLY A 189 -18.93 23.10 -8.47
CA GLY A 189 -17.80 22.66 -9.31
C GLY A 189 -16.44 23.10 -8.76
N ALA A 190 -16.43 23.90 -7.70
CA ALA A 190 -15.21 24.52 -7.18
C ALA A 190 -14.14 23.48 -6.77
N GLY A 191 -14.55 22.42 -6.10
CA GLY A 191 -13.64 21.34 -5.68
C GLY A 191 -13.00 20.61 -6.88
N PRO A 192 -13.78 19.94 -7.76
CA PRO A 192 -13.24 19.26 -8.93
C PRO A 192 -12.43 20.19 -9.84
N ARG A 193 -12.83 21.46 -9.98
CA ARG A 193 -12.10 22.44 -10.75
C ARG A 193 -10.71 22.72 -10.18
N ALA A 194 -10.63 22.99 -8.87
CA ALA A 194 -9.34 23.17 -8.19
C ALA A 194 -8.43 21.93 -8.37
N GLY A 195 -9.01 20.73 -8.30
CA GLY A 195 -8.29 19.48 -8.54
C GLY A 195 -7.76 19.37 -9.97
N LEU A 196 -8.55 19.74 -10.98
CA LEU A 196 -8.08 19.77 -12.37
C LEU A 196 -6.92 20.73 -12.56
N THR A 197 -6.94 21.89 -11.91
CA THR A 197 -5.82 22.85 -11.97
C THR A 197 -4.56 22.24 -11.36
N VAL A 198 -4.67 21.53 -10.22
CA VAL A 198 -3.53 20.83 -9.61
C VAL A 198 -3.00 19.74 -10.54
N LEU A 199 -3.87 18.95 -11.19
CA LEU A 199 -3.46 17.91 -12.15
C LEU A 199 -2.78 18.52 -13.39
N LYS A 200 -3.28 19.63 -13.93
CA LYS A 200 -2.64 20.38 -15.03
C LYS A 200 -1.27 20.89 -14.62
N ALA A 201 -1.16 21.48 -13.42
CA ALA A 201 0.12 21.94 -12.89
C ALA A 201 1.12 20.80 -12.72
N ALA A 202 0.68 19.65 -12.19
CA ALA A 202 1.50 18.46 -12.07
C ALA A 202 1.96 17.92 -13.44
N ARG A 203 1.07 17.97 -14.45
CA ARG A 203 1.41 17.53 -15.82
C ARG A 203 2.43 18.48 -16.47
N ARG A 204 2.20 19.78 -16.41
CA ARG A 204 3.10 20.81 -16.98
C ARG A 204 4.45 20.84 -16.26
N GLY A 205 4.46 20.66 -14.94
CA GLY A 205 5.68 20.63 -14.13
C GLY A 205 6.44 19.32 -14.15
N GLY A 206 6.02 18.33 -14.99
CA GLY A 206 6.69 17.02 -15.08
C GLY A 206 6.60 16.18 -13.79
N ARG A 207 5.70 16.55 -12.88
CA ARG A 207 5.52 15.88 -11.59
C ARG A 207 4.54 14.72 -11.61
N LEU A 208 3.82 14.55 -12.72
CA LEU A 208 2.90 13.44 -12.91
C LEU A 208 3.66 12.22 -13.42
N LEU A 209 3.52 11.08 -12.72
CA LEU A 209 4.17 9.84 -13.13
C LEU A 209 3.76 9.49 -14.59
N PRO A 210 4.69 9.15 -15.49
CA PRO A 210 4.39 8.83 -16.88
C PRO A 210 3.32 7.74 -17.04
N ALA A 211 3.30 6.73 -16.15
CA ALA A 211 2.29 5.67 -16.17
C ALA A 211 0.88 6.20 -15.94
N LEU A 212 0.69 7.11 -14.97
CA LEU A 212 -0.61 7.75 -14.71
C LEU A 212 -1.03 8.63 -15.89
N ALA A 213 -0.10 9.45 -16.43
CA ALA A 213 -0.37 10.27 -17.59
C ALA A 213 -0.80 9.45 -18.81
N GLN A 214 -0.13 8.31 -19.07
CA GLN A 214 -0.47 7.39 -20.15
C GLN A 214 -1.82 6.70 -19.93
N SER A 215 -2.11 6.27 -18.70
CA SER A 215 -3.39 5.65 -18.34
C SER A 215 -4.55 6.61 -18.61
N LEU A 216 -4.47 7.83 -18.08
CA LEU A 216 -5.47 8.88 -18.29
C LEU A 216 -5.56 9.28 -19.76
N GLY A 217 -4.43 9.47 -20.44
CA GLY A 217 -4.40 9.83 -21.85
C GLY A 217 -5.04 8.76 -22.75
N ARG A 218 -4.89 7.47 -22.44
CA ARG A 218 -5.58 6.40 -23.16
C ARG A 218 -7.10 6.49 -22.96
N THR A 219 -7.57 6.64 -21.73
CA THR A 219 -8.99 6.77 -21.40
C THR A 219 -9.60 7.97 -22.11
N ILE A 220 -8.90 9.11 -22.17
CA ILE A 220 -9.37 10.30 -22.89
C ILE A 220 -9.44 10.03 -24.39
N ARG A 221 -8.37 9.48 -25.01
CA ARG A 221 -8.36 9.18 -26.45
C ARG A 221 -9.49 8.26 -26.89
N THR A 222 -9.80 7.24 -26.09
CA THR A 222 -10.89 6.30 -26.36
C THR A 222 -12.27 6.90 -26.12
N GLY A 223 -12.37 7.95 -25.29
CA GLY A 223 -13.61 8.63 -24.96
C GLY A 223 -13.87 9.91 -25.77
N LEU A 224 -12.94 10.32 -26.64
CA LEU A 224 -13.05 11.56 -27.41
C LEU A 224 -13.88 11.34 -28.70
N ASP A 225 -14.84 12.26 -28.92
CA ASP A 225 -15.59 12.35 -30.17
C ASP A 225 -14.99 13.43 -31.06
N ARG A 226 -14.59 13.02 -32.30
CA ARG A 226 -13.89 13.90 -33.22
C ARG A 226 -14.78 15.00 -33.81
N GLU A 227 -16.03 14.68 -34.11
CA GLU A 227 -16.96 15.62 -34.71
C GLU A 227 -17.40 16.68 -33.69
N ALA A 228 -17.75 16.23 -32.48
CA ALA A 228 -18.08 17.13 -31.40
C ALA A 228 -16.89 18.04 -31.02
N LEU A 229 -15.66 17.50 -31.01
CA LEU A 229 -14.46 18.32 -30.76
C LEU A 229 -14.28 19.40 -31.84
N ALA A 230 -14.54 19.12 -33.12
CA ALA A 230 -14.48 20.14 -34.17
C ALA A 230 -15.47 21.28 -33.94
N CYS A 231 -16.68 20.98 -33.44
CA CYS A 231 -17.67 21.99 -33.00
C CYS A 231 -17.12 22.83 -31.85
N VAL A 232 -16.50 22.20 -30.84
CA VAL A 232 -15.87 22.91 -29.71
C VAL A 232 -14.80 23.88 -30.18
N LEU A 233 -13.89 23.43 -31.07
CA LEU A 233 -12.79 24.22 -31.60
C LEU A 233 -13.31 25.41 -32.44
N THR A 234 -14.36 25.19 -33.23
CA THR A 234 -14.99 26.23 -34.02
C THR A 234 -15.61 27.31 -33.13
N ALA A 235 -16.38 26.91 -32.11
CA ALA A 235 -16.96 27.85 -31.14
C ALA A 235 -15.89 28.59 -30.35
N ALA A 236 -14.88 27.89 -29.85
CA ALA A 236 -13.76 28.49 -29.11
C ALA A 236 -12.95 29.48 -29.97
N GLY A 237 -12.69 29.16 -31.26
CA GLY A 237 -12.03 30.05 -32.20
C GLY A 237 -12.80 31.34 -32.50
N ARG A 238 -14.15 31.29 -32.36
CA ARG A 238 -15.02 32.48 -32.45
C ARG A 238 -15.21 33.22 -31.13
N LEU A 239 -14.52 32.79 -30.07
CA LEU A 239 -14.68 33.27 -28.69
C LEU A 239 -16.11 33.07 -28.13
N ASP A 240 -16.89 32.18 -28.76
CA ASP A 240 -18.21 31.74 -28.26
C ASP A 240 -17.99 30.72 -27.13
N LEU A 241 -17.76 31.24 -25.92
CA LEU A 241 -17.52 30.38 -24.75
C LEU A 241 -18.77 29.61 -24.32
N ALA A 242 -19.97 30.11 -24.64
CA ALA A 242 -21.23 29.40 -24.34
C ALA A 242 -21.39 28.20 -25.25
N GLY A 243 -21.24 28.38 -26.54
CA GLY A 243 -21.27 27.30 -27.54
C GLY A 243 -20.14 26.28 -27.32
N ALA A 244 -18.93 26.75 -27.02
CA ALA A 244 -17.80 25.86 -26.71
C ALA A 244 -18.06 24.99 -25.47
N ARG A 245 -18.68 25.52 -24.42
CA ARG A 245 -19.07 24.75 -23.22
C ARG A 245 -20.13 23.70 -23.52
N ALA A 246 -21.16 24.08 -24.26
CA ALA A 246 -22.23 23.15 -24.65
C ALA A 246 -21.68 21.98 -25.48
N ALA A 247 -20.86 22.29 -26.49
CA ALA A 247 -20.24 21.29 -27.34
C ALA A 247 -19.19 20.42 -26.58
N ALA A 248 -18.45 20.97 -25.60
CA ALA A 248 -17.47 20.24 -24.81
C ALA A 248 -18.10 19.08 -24.01
N GLY A 249 -19.34 19.25 -23.53
CA GLY A 249 -20.10 18.18 -22.87
C GLY A 249 -20.41 16.99 -23.78
N LEU A 250 -20.40 17.17 -25.10
CA LEU A 250 -20.64 16.13 -26.10
C LEU A 250 -19.31 15.54 -26.65
N ALA A 251 -18.23 16.30 -26.57
CA ALA A 251 -16.93 15.91 -27.15
C ALA A 251 -16.19 14.82 -26.36
N ILE A 252 -16.64 14.50 -25.14
CA ILE A 252 -16.00 13.49 -24.30
C ILE A 252 -17.08 12.62 -23.63
N ARG A 253 -16.84 11.31 -23.58
CA ARG A 253 -17.79 10.35 -23.00
C ARG A 253 -18.02 10.64 -21.52
N PRO A 254 -19.29 10.51 -21.01
CA PRO A 254 -19.65 10.79 -19.63
C PRO A 254 -18.80 10.01 -18.60
N GLY A 255 -18.47 8.76 -18.87
CA GLY A 255 -17.61 7.94 -17.99
C GLY A 255 -16.19 8.50 -17.85
N THR A 256 -15.64 9.08 -18.91
CA THR A 256 -14.32 9.74 -18.87
C THR A 256 -14.38 11.05 -18.08
N VAL A 257 -15.46 11.81 -18.26
CA VAL A 257 -15.72 13.03 -17.46
C VAL A 257 -15.80 12.69 -15.99
N ALA A 258 -16.61 11.69 -15.62
CA ALA A 258 -16.74 11.22 -14.24
C ALA A 258 -15.40 10.75 -13.65
N GLY A 259 -14.60 10.01 -14.41
CA GLY A 259 -13.27 9.56 -13.97
C GLY A 259 -12.33 10.73 -13.68
N LEU A 260 -12.28 11.74 -14.54
CA LEU A 260 -11.44 12.93 -14.34
C LEU A 260 -11.93 13.82 -13.19
N THR A 261 -13.23 13.99 -13.03
CA THR A 261 -13.80 14.78 -11.93
C THR A 261 -13.61 14.10 -10.59
N ASN A 262 -13.72 12.77 -10.51
CA ASN A 262 -13.44 12.02 -9.31
C ASN A 262 -11.96 12.12 -8.92
N LEU A 263 -11.04 11.92 -9.87
CA LEU A 263 -9.61 12.08 -9.62
C LEU A 263 -9.26 13.50 -9.14
N ALA A 264 -9.90 14.51 -9.73
CA ALA A 264 -9.74 15.89 -9.32
C ALA A 264 -10.26 16.12 -7.88
N ALA A 265 -11.43 15.59 -7.53
CA ALA A 265 -12.00 15.68 -6.19
C ALA A 265 -11.12 14.96 -5.15
N GLU A 266 -10.60 13.78 -5.48
CA GLU A 266 -9.65 13.03 -4.65
C GLU A 266 -8.35 13.80 -4.42
N SER A 267 -7.83 14.47 -5.48
CA SER A 267 -6.64 15.33 -5.37
C SER A 267 -6.86 16.50 -4.41
N VAL A 268 -8.05 17.10 -4.41
CA VAL A 268 -8.42 18.15 -3.44
C VAL A 268 -8.55 17.59 -2.03
N ALA A 269 -9.23 16.44 -1.87
CA ALA A 269 -9.38 15.80 -0.57
C ALA A 269 -8.01 15.46 0.06
N LEU A 270 -7.11 14.93 -0.76
CA LEU A 270 -5.73 14.68 -0.36
C LEU A 270 -4.99 15.98 0.01
N GLY A 271 -5.15 17.03 -0.80
CA GLY A 271 -4.51 18.33 -0.59
C GLY A 271 -4.91 19.01 0.73
N ARG A 272 -6.16 18.85 1.16
CA ARG A 272 -6.63 19.35 2.45
C ARG A 272 -5.91 18.71 3.65
N ARG A 273 -5.45 17.46 3.52
CA ARG A 273 -4.79 16.69 4.58
C ARG A 273 -3.27 16.74 4.53
N THR A 274 -2.71 16.79 3.32
CA THR A 274 -1.27 16.63 3.10
C THR A 274 -0.58 17.86 2.50
N GLY A 275 -1.36 18.90 2.24
CA GLY A 275 -0.88 20.08 1.52
C GLY A 275 -0.63 19.79 0.03
N GLN A 276 -0.31 20.86 -0.72
CA GLN A 276 -0.04 20.78 -2.15
C GLN A 276 1.17 19.87 -2.48
N ARG A 277 2.27 19.99 -1.70
CA ARG A 277 3.46 19.17 -1.90
C ARG A 277 3.14 17.68 -1.70
N GLY A 278 2.20 17.34 -0.78
CA GLY A 278 1.73 15.98 -0.58
C GLY A 278 0.96 15.42 -1.78
N VAL A 279 0.11 16.24 -2.42
CA VAL A 279 -0.57 15.83 -3.66
C VAL A 279 0.45 15.57 -4.76
N MET A 280 1.42 16.47 -4.96
CA MET A 280 2.48 16.29 -5.96
C MET A 280 3.32 15.03 -5.69
N GLN A 281 3.59 14.72 -4.42
CA GLN A 281 4.27 13.49 -4.01
C GLN A 281 3.46 12.24 -4.42
N VAL A 282 2.15 12.23 -4.17
CA VAL A 282 1.27 11.11 -4.57
C VAL A 282 1.18 11.00 -6.09
N LEU A 283 0.97 12.09 -6.82
CA LEU A 283 0.89 12.10 -8.29
C LEU A 283 2.19 11.61 -8.96
N GLY A 284 3.34 11.82 -8.30
CA GLY A 284 4.63 11.28 -8.71
C GLY A 284 4.82 9.78 -8.39
N LEU A 285 3.96 9.19 -7.58
CA LEU A 285 4.01 7.77 -7.19
C LEU A 285 2.88 6.94 -7.83
N ALA A 286 1.72 7.53 -8.09
CA ALA A 286 0.53 6.85 -8.59
C ALA A 286 0.70 6.41 -10.05
N ARG A 287 0.30 5.18 -10.39
CA ARG A 287 0.30 4.64 -11.75
C ARG A 287 -1.04 4.79 -12.44
N ASP A 288 -2.08 4.78 -11.65
CA ASP A 288 -3.47 4.86 -12.12
C ASP A 288 -4.32 5.69 -11.13
N PRO A 289 -5.54 6.08 -11.50
CA PRO A 289 -6.44 6.83 -10.61
C PRO A 289 -6.73 6.11 -9.29
N THR A 290 -6.76 4.78 -9.28
CA THR A 290 -7.08 4.02 -8.07
C THR A 290 -5.98 4.14 -7.01
N ASP A 291 -4.74 4.39 -7.41
CA ASP A 291 -3.64 4.70 -6.50
C ASP A 291 -3.85 6.03 -5.77
N VAL A 292 -4.46 7.03 -6.44
CA VAL A 292 -4.80 8.31 -5.80
C VAL A 292 -5.93 8.11 -4.78
N ALA A 293 -6.97 7.35 -5.13
CA ALA A 293 -8.04 6.98 -4.20
C ALA A 293 -7.49 6.22 -2.96
N ARG A 294 -6.50 5.34 -3.18
CA ARG A 294 -5.79 4.65 -2.08
C ARG A 294 -5.01 5.63 -1.21
N ALA A 295 -4.35 6.63 -1.81
CA ALA A 295 -3.65 7.67 -1.07
C ALA A 295 -4.59 8.52 -0.21
N VAL A 296 -5.81 8.79 -0.68
CA VAL A 296 -6.84 9.46 0.13
C VAL A 296 -7.17 8.61 1.36
N ARG A 297 -7.51 7.33 1.19
CA ARG A 297 -7.79 6.40 2.32
C ARG A 297 -6.58 6.26 3.25
N LEU A 298 -5.38 6.18 2.70
CA LEU A 298 -4.14 6.18 3.48
C LEU A 298 -4.04 7.44 4.35
N SER A 299 -4.34 8.62 3.77
CA SER A 299 -4.28 9.90 4.49
C SER A 299 -5.36 10.02 5.57
N GLU A 300 -6.50 9.35 5.41
CA GLU A 300 -7.56 9.27 6.41
C GLU A 300 -7.09 8.52 7.66
N ARG A 301 -6.37 7.44 7.47
CA ARG A 301 -5.89 6.60 8.57
C ARG A 301 -4.62 7.13 9.23
N LEU A 302 -3.64 7.54 8.42
CA LEU A 302 -2.35 7.98 8.95
C LEU A 302 -2.33 9.45 9.39
N GLY A 303 -3.27 10.28 8.92
CA GLY A 303 -3.33 11.70 9.25
C GLY A 303 -2.01 12.42 8.94
N PRO A 304 -1.41 13.12 9.94
CA PRO A 304 -0.18 13.90 9.73
C PRO A 304 1.04 13.03 9.34
N ARG A 305 1.02 11.73 9.60
CA ARG A 305 2.11 10.78 9.29
C ARG A 305 2.16 10.38 7.81
N THR A 306 1.16 10.77 7.01
CA THR A 306 0.97 10.30 5.62
C THR A 306 2.15 10.60 4.73
N ARG A 307 2.70 11.81 4.77
CA ARG A 307 3.80 12.22 3.88
C ARG A 307 5.09 11.48 4.19
N ALA A 308 5.42 11.29 5.47
CA ALA A 308 6.55 10.49 5.91
C ALA A 308 6.40 9.01 5.50
N ALA A 309 5.19 8.45 5.65
CA ALA A 309 4.88 7.10 5.20
C ALA A 309 5.09 6.93 3.68
N LEU A 310 4.62 7.88 2.87
CA LEU A 310 4.85 7.90 1.43
C LEU A 310 6.33 8.07 1.07
N ALA A 311 7.09 8.85 1.83
CA ALA A 311 8.52 9.04 1.61
C ALA A 311 9.32 7.76 1.92
N LEU A 312 9.00 7.06 3.01
CA LEU A 312 9.68 5.83 3.44
C LEU A 312 9.33 4.61 2.59
N LEU A 313 8.04 4.43 2.30
CA LEU A 313 7.51 3.26 1.60
C LEU A 313 7.44 3.46 0.08
N GLY A 314 7.51 4.71 -0.38
CA GLY A 314 7.37 5.05 -1.80
C GLY A 314 6.07 4.49 -2.36
N ARG A 315 6.16 3.85 -3.54
CA ARG A 315 5.02 3.18 -4.17
C ARG A 315 4.47 2.01 -3.35
N GLY A 316 5.27 1.42 -2.47
CA GLY A 316 4.84 0.37 -1.57
C GLY A 316 3.68 0.80 -0.66
N ALA A 317 3.54 2.10 -0.35
CA ALA A 317 2.41 2.62 0.42
C ALA A 317 1.06 2.50 -0.32
N LEU A 318 1.08 2.53 -1.66
CA LEU A 318 -0.10 2.52 -2.52
C LEU A 318 -0.37 1.15 -3.15
N ALA A 319 0.66 0.30 -3.26
CA ALA A 319 0.55 -1.00 -3.91
C ALA A 319 -0.18 -2.01 -3.02
N LEU A 320 -1.39 -2.38 -3.42
CA LEU A 320 -2.09 -3.55 -2.92
C LEU A 320 -1.60 -4.77 -3.71
N GLY A 321 -1.26 -5.85 -3.01
CA GLY A 321 -0.94 -7.13 -3.66
C GLY A 321 0.46 -7.26 -4.30
N ALA A 322 1.35 -6.27 -4.18
CA ALA A 322 2.74 -6.46 -4.58
C ALA A 322 3.37 -7.53 -3.66
N GLY A 323 3.69 -8.69 -4.24
CA GLY A 323 4.23 -9.82 -3.49
C GLY A 323 3.21 -10.88 -3.07
N LEU A 324 2.02 -10.93 -3.66
CA LEU A 324 1.00 -11.93 -3.34
C LEU A 324 1.55 -13.37 -3.43
N SER A 325 2.39 -13.66 -4.42
CA SER A 325 3.08 -14.95 -4.55
C SER A 325 4.05 -15.23 -3.39
N ALA A 326 4.81 -14.21 -2.96
CA ALA A 326 5.70 -14.33 -1.81
C ALA A 326 4.93 -14.49 -0.50
N LEU A 327 3.78 -13.80 -0.34
CA LEU A 327 2.89 -13.97 0.80
C LEU A 327 2.29 -15.37 0.83
N ALA A 328 1.79 -15.85 -0.31
CA ALA A 328 1.25 -17.20 -0.44
C ALA A 328 2.31 -18.26 -0.13
N SER A 329 3.53 -18.13 -0.64
CA SER A 329 4.63 -19.05 -0.36
C SER A 329 5.03 -19.07 1.12
N ALA A 330 5.05 -17.89 1.79
CA ALA A 330 5.34 -17.80 3.22
C ALA A 330 4.26 -18.48 4.07
N LEU A 331 2.98 -18.30 3.73
CA LEU A 331 1.87 -18.98 4.40
C LEU A 331 1.94 -20.50 4.21
N LEU A 332 2.18 -20.97 2.97
CA LEU A 332 2.33 -22.40 2.68
C LEU A 332 3.50 -23.01 3.45
N ALA A 333 4.63 -22.30 3.55
CA ALA A 333 5.78 -22.72 4.34
C ALA A 333 5.42 -22.81 5.84
N GLY A 334 4.68 -21.84 6.37
CA GLY A 334 4.18 -21.87 7.75
C GLY A 334 3.25 -23.06 8.02
N LEU A 335 2.30 -23.31 7.13
CA LEU A 335 1.39 -24.46 7.23
C LEU A 335 2.15 -25.79 7.16
N ALA A 336 3.12 -25.90 6.22
CA ALA A 336 3.95 -27.10 6.09
C ALA A 336 4.79 -27.32 7.37
N TRP A 337 5.31 -26.26 7.97
CA TRP A 337 6.03 -26.33 9.24
C TRP A 337 5.13 -26.79 10.39
N CYS A 338 3.91 -26.21 10.53
CA CYS A 338 2.94 -26.65 11.54
C CYS A 338 2.56 -28.13 11.37
N PHE A 339 2.38 -28.57 10.12
CA PHE A 339 2.11 -29.98 9.82
C PHE A 339 3.30 -30.88 10.20
N GLY A 340 4.53 -30.43 9.92
CA GLY A 340 5.75 -31.10 10.34
C GLY A 340 5.84 -31.28 11.87
N VAL A 341 5.52 -30.22 12.63
CA VAL A 341 5.43 -30.27 14.09
C VAL A 341 4.38 -31.26 14.56
N ALA A 342 3.19 -31.24 13.97
CA ALA A 342 2.11 -32.19 14.33
C ALA A 342 2.52 -33.65 14.10
N LEU A 343 3.16 -33.94 12.96
CA LEU A 343 3.70 -35.28 12.68
C LEU A 343 4.80 -35.69 13.65
N PHE A 344 5.69 -34.70 13.99
CA PHE A 344 6.74 -34.93 14.97
C PHE A 344 6.16 -35.28 16.35
N CYS A 345 5.21 -34.47 16.84
CA CYS A 345 4.53 -34.70 18.12
C CYS A 345 3.81 -36.07 18.14
N ARG A 346 3.12 -36.45 17.03
CA ARG A 346 2.50 -37.75 16.89
C ARG A 346 3.52 -38.89 16.99
N ARG A 347 4.65 -38.80 16.28
CA ARG A 347 5.71 -39.81 16.34
C ARG A 347 6.35 -39.88 17.72
N LEU A 348 6.61 -38.75 18.37
CA LEU A 348 7.12 -38.66 19.72
C LEU A 348 6.17 -39.34 20.71
N GLY A 349 4.87 -39.06 20.64
CA GLY A 349 3.84 -39.67 21.47
C GLY A 349 3.79 -41.20 21.30
N LEU A 350 3.87 -41.69 20.06
CA LEU A 350 3.88 -43.15 19.78
C LEU A 350 5.13 -43.83 20.33
N LEU A 351 6.30 -43.19 20.30
CA LEU A 351 7.54 -43.77 20.84
C LEU A 351 7.55 -43.74 22.36
N LEU A 352 7.13 -42.65 22.99
CA LEU A 352 6.96 -42.52 24.42
C LEU A 352 5.94 -43.53 24.96
N GLY A 353 4.77 -43.66 24.32
CA GLY A 353 3.76 -44.62 24.68
C GLY A 353 4.29 -46.06 24.63
N ARG A 354 5.02 -46.43 23.57
CA ARG A 354 5.66 -47.78 23.46
C ARG A 354 6.76 -47.97 24.51
N ALA A 355 7.53 -46.93 24.87
CA ALA A 355 8.55 -47.04 25.90
C ALA A 355 7.94 -47.19 27.29
N LEU A 356 6.88 -46.46 27.63
CA LEU A 356 6.17 -46.56 28.91
C LEU A 356 5.45 -47.92 29.06
N TRP A 357 4.78 -48.41 28.01
CA TRP A 357 4.12 -49.74 28.03
C TRP A 357 5.10 -50.90 28.18
N ARG A 358 6.32 -50.79 27.63
CA ARG A 358 7.38 -51.81 27.87
C ARG A 358 7.87 -51.81 29.31
N LYS A 359 7.95 -50.66 29.99
CA LYS A 359 8.31 -50.59 31.42
C LYS A 359 7.21 -51.12 32.35
N ALA A 360 5.94 -50.93 31.96
CA ALA A 360 4.81 -51.44 32.76
C ALA A 360 4.62 -52.95 32.69
N ARG A 361 5.22 -53.63 31.71
CA ARG A 361 5.30 -55.12 31.67
C ARG A 361 6.60 -55.64 32.29
N LEU A 362 6.88 -55.29 33.55
CA LEU A 362 7.82 -56.05 34.36
C LEU A 362 7.15 -57.36 34.79
N PRO A 363 7.82 -58.51 34.74
CA PRO A 363 7.24 -59.81 35.06
C PRO A 363 6.76 -59.83 36.50
N GLY A 364 5.46 -60.03 36.64
CA GLY A 364 4.91 -60.43 37.94
C GLY A 364 5.60 -61.73 38.37
N THR A 365 6.08 -61.72 39.59
CA THR A 365 6.63 -62.88 40.32
C THR A 365 5.76 -64.11 40.06
N GLU A 366 6.32 -65.11 39.39
CA GLU A 366 5.79 -66.46 39.42
C GLU A 366 5.80 -66.95 40.89
N THR A 367 4.67 -66.91 41.54
CA THR A 367 4.43 -67.70 42.71
C THR A 367 4.24 -69.13 42.23
N SER A 368 5.25 -69.95 42.40
CA SER A 368 5.23 -71.39 42.26
C SER A 368 4.15 -71.99 43.17
N PRO A 369 3.17 -72.77 42.67
CA PRO A 369 2.35 -73.56 43.57
C PRO A 369 3.11 -74.81 43.95
N GLY A 370 3.33 -74.99 45.26
CA GLY A 370 3.96 -76.12 45.90
C GLY A 370 3.16 -77.44 45.60
N ASN A 371 3.96 -78.40 45.28
CA ASN A 371 3.59 -79.80 45.09
C ASN A 371 3.23 -80.41 46.46
N THR A 372 1.96 -80.77 46.71
CA THR A 372 1.57 -81.67 47.75
C THR A 372 0.91 -82.85 47.14
N SER A 373 1.71 -83.92 47.07
CA SER A 373 1.27 -85.32 46.87
C SER A 373 0.40 -85.74 48.02
N LEU A 374 -0.82 -86.24 47.76
CA LEU A 374 -1.51 -87.20 48.59
C LEU A 374 -2.21 -88.29 47.74
N LYS A 375 -1.75 -89.48 47.98
CA LYS A 375 -2.14 -90.79 47.57
C LYS A 375 -3.49 -91.15 48.18
N GLY A 376 -4.39 -91.78 47.44
CA GLY A 376 -5.62 -92.38 48.00
C GLY A 376 -6.55 -92.98 46.91
N ARG A 377 -6.58 -94.22 46.82
CA ARG A 377 -7.39 -95.20 46.02
C ARG A 377 -8.75 -95.36 46.69
N PRO A 378 -9.64 -96.29 46.19
CA PRO A 378 -10.51 -96.26 45.00
C PRO A 378 -11.97 -96.55 45.40
N GLY A 379 -12.84 -96.57 44.45
CA GLY A 379 -14.10 -97.33 44.62
C GLY A 379 -15.35 -96.61 44.15
N ASP A 380 -15.89 -97.28 43.26
CA ASP A 380 -17.24 -97.81 42.95
C ASP A 380 -18.21 -96.87 42.21
N LYS A 381 -18.48 -97.38 41.04
CA LYS A 381 -19.75 -97.71 40.39
C LYS A 381 -21.03 -97.06 40.95
N VAL A 382 -21.87 -96.56 40.07
CA VAL A 382 -23.18 -97.06 39.60
C VAL A 382 -24.01 -95.87 39.04
N GLU A 383 -24.42 -96.09 37.78
CA GLU A 383 -25.71 -95.83 37.11
C GLU A 383 -26.69 -94.81 37.71
N LEU A 384 -27.05 -93.83 36.93
CA LEU A 384 -28.31 -93.71 36.14
C LEU A 384 -28.22 -92.40 35.31
#